data_fa237147a5850e5c48f6266d35092087
#
_entry.id   fa237147a5850e5c48f6266d35092087
#
_cell.length_a   1.000
_cell.length_b   1.000
_cell.length_c   1.000
_cell.angle_alpha   90.00
_cell.angle_beta   90.00
_cell.angle_gamma   90.00
#
_symmetry.space_group_name_H-M   'P 1'
#
loop_
_entity.id
_entity.type
_entity.pdbx_description
1 polymer ?
#
loop_
_entity_poly.entity_id
_entity_poly.type
_entity_poly.pdbx_seq_one_letter_code
_entity_poly.pdbx_strand_id
1 'polypeptide(L)'
;VDTLTTSRNALDFAERFRKEGVSNLSLVFRGWQSGGISKADYDTLKVGSGIGKENGLSELKKSVEKDGRFYLATEVVTANDKQINLRSEAVTAITSKLAVINAQDNDVMFPETYFAKPNKVIDRITRLSKRFDSFNLSFVGLGAYLYSDYTRDASVSRLKFKKQVEKTVSAVKQGVAFGNINSYLWQYADEYFDIP
;
A
#
# COMPACT_ATOMS: atom_id res chain seq x y z
N VAL A 1 2.37 -3.13 -19.66
CA VAL A 1 3.05 -2.36 -18.60
C VAL A 1 4.49 -2.83 -18.58
N ASP A 2 5.41 -1.93 -18.93
CA ASP A 2 6.82 -2.26 -18.90
C ASP A 2 7.31 -2.27 -17.46
N THR A 3 8.05 -3.32 -17.08
CA THR A 3 8.61 -3.44 -15.75
C THR A 3 9.90 -2.62 -15.68
N LEU A 4 9.88 -1.49 -15.00
CA LEU A 4 11.05 -0.62 -14.84
C LEU A 4 12.07 -1.19 -13.85
N THR A 5 11.59 -1.84 -12.78
CA THR A 5 12.44 -2.40 -11.73
C THR A 5 11.96 -3.80 -11.39
N THR A 6 12.81 -4.79 -11.58
CA THR A 6 12.58 -6.17 -11.16
C THR A 6 13.07 -6.39 -9.73
N SER A 7 12.66 -7.49 -9.09
CA SER A 7 13.24 -7.88 -7.80
C SER A 7 14.75 -8.11 -7.89
N ARG A 8 15.24 -8.55 -9.04
CA ARG A 8 16.68 -8.71 -9.32
C ARG A 8 17.41 -7.37 -9.33
N ASN A 9 16.85 -6.35 -9.97
CA ASN A 9 17.43 -5.01 -9.94
C ASN A 9 17.49 -4.45 -8.51
N ALA A 10 16.41 -4.63 -7.74
CA ALA A 10 16.38 -4.19 -6.34
C ALA A 10 17.41 -4.95 -5.48
N LEU A 11 17.61 -6.25 -5.75
CA LEU A 11 18.65 -7.05 -5.12
C LEU A 11 20.04 -6.50 -5.42
N ASP A 12 20.33 -6.26 -6.70
CA ASP A 12 21.62 -5.70 -7.14
C ASP A 12 21.88 -4.33 -6.48
N PHE A 13 20.85 -3.49 -6.31
CA PHE A 13 20.96 -2.24 -5.57
C PHE A 13 21.33 -2.46 -4.11
N ALA A 14 20.60 -3.32 -3.41
CA ALA A 14 20.85 -3.61 -1.99
C ALA A 14 22.29 -4.14 -1.78
N GLU A 15 22.76 -5.02 -2.68
CA GLU A 15 24.12 -5.55 -2.62
C GLU A 15 25.20 -4.49 -2.88
N ARG A 16 24.94 -3.54 -3.80
CA ARG A 16 25.85 -2.42 -4.05
C ARG A 16 25.98 -1.51 -2.84
N PHE A 17 24.83 -1.12 -2.24
CA PHE A 17 24.86 -0.30 -1.03
C PHE A 17 25.64 -0.99 0.08
N ARG A 18 25.47 -2.29 0.26
CA ARG A 18 26.21 -3.06 1.26
C ARG A 18 27.73 -3.09 0.97
N LYS A 19 28.13 -3.22 -0.29
CA LYS A 19 29.54 -3.16 -0.69
C LYS A 19 30.17 -1.79 -0.41
N GLU A 20 29.38 -0.72 -0.49
CA GLU A 20 29.81 0.65 -0.14
C GLU A 20 29.72 0.94 1.36
N GLY A 21 29.48 -0.07 2.20
CA GLY A 21 29.48 0.06 3.64
C GLY A 21 28.14 0.52 4.27
N VAL A 22 27.06 0.60 3.48
CA VAL A 22 25.73 0.89 4.01
C VAL A 22 25.18 -0.36 4.68
N SER A 23 24.90 -0.28 5.97
CA SER A 23 24.25 -1.30 6.79
C SER A 23 22.85 -0.83 7.24
N ASN A 24 22.03 -1.74 7.73
CA ASN A 24 20.67 -1.45 8.21
C ASN A 24 19.76 -0.83 7.13
N LEU A 25 19.87 -1.30 5.88
CA LEU A 25 19.06 -0.81 4.78
C LEU A 25 17.61 -1.24 4.94
N SER A 26 16.69 -0.30 5.10
CA SER A 26 15.25 -0.57 5.00
C SER A 26 14.78 -0.37 3.57
N LEU A 27 14.23 -1.43 2.96
CA LEU A 27 13.74 -1.42 1.59
C LEU A 27 12.21 -1.53 1.55
N VAL A 28 11.57 -0.48 1.06
CA VAL A 28 10.11 -0.45 0.81
C VAL A 28 9.85 -0.70 -0.67
N PHE A 29 9.39 -1.90 -1.03
CA PHE A 29 9.21 -2.32 -2.41
C PHE A 29 7.78 -2.12 -2.90
N ARG A 30 7.59 -1.19 -3.84
CA ARG A 30 6.27 -0.83 -4.43
C ARG A 30 6.11 -1.42 -5.83
N GLY A 31 4.87 -1.52 -6.29
CA GLY A 31 4.54 -1.96 -7.65
C GLY A 31 4.77 -3.45 -7.92
N TRP A 32 4.87 -4.24 -6.88
CA TRP A 32 5.11 -5.69 -6.94
C TRP A 32 3.93 -6.48 -7.51
N GLN A 33 2.73 -5.93 -7.48
CA GLN A 33 1.51 -6.58 -7.96
C GLN A 33 1.47 -6.67 -9.49
N SER A 34 0.80 -7.68 -10.00
CA SER A 34 0.46 -7.77 -11.43
C SER A 34 -0.37 -6.54 -11.83
N GLY A 35 0.04 -5.85 -12.90
CA GLY A 35 -0.51 -4.56 -13.30
C GLY A 35 0.25 -3.34 -12.74
N GLY A 36 1.19 -3.53 -11.83
CA GLY A 36 2.02 -2.47 -11.27
C GLY A 36 1.23 -1.48 -10.41
N ILE A 37 1.69 -0.22 -10.32
CA ILE A 37 1.09 0.79 -9.44
C ILE A 37 -0.30 1.24 -9.93
N SER A 38 -0.47 1.39 -11.25
CA SER A 38 -1.67 2.04 -11.82
C SER A 38 -2.77 1.10 -12.30
N LYS A 39 -2.48 -0.20 -12.43
CA LYS A 39 -3.42 -1.20 -12.96
C LYS A 39 -3.53 -2.46 -12.10
N ALA A 40 -2.88 -2.50 -10.95
CA ALA A 40 -3.02 -3.62 -10.04
C ALA A 40 -4.47 -3.74 -9.60
N ASP A 41 -5.06 -4.89 -9.87
CA ASP A 41 -6.37 -5.22 -9.35
C ASP A 41 -6.25 -5.41 -7.83
N TYR A 42 -7.09 -4.70 -7.10
CA TYR A 42 -7.10 -4.77 -5.65
C TYR A 42 -7.64 -6.09 -5.09
N ASP A 43 -8.40 -6.82 -5.88
CA ASP A 43 -8.95 -8.11 -5.46
C ASP A 43 -7.97 -9.26 -5.72
N THR A 44 -7.06 -9.11 -6.66
CA THR A 44 -6.02 -10.10 -6.94
C THR A 44 -4.69 -9.70 -6.32
N LEU A 45 -4.26 -10.44 -5.32
CA LEU A 45 -2.95 -10.27 -4.68
C LEU A 45 -1.86 -11.09 -5.41
N LYS A 46 -1.87 -11.04 -6.76
CA LYS A 46 -0.87 -11.72 -7.59
C LYS A 46 0.39 -10.90 -7.71
N VAL A 47 1.52 -11.54 -7.50
CA VAL A 47 2.83 -10.95 -7.80
C VAL A 47 3.04 -10.87 -9.31
N GLY A 48 3.57 -9.75 -9.79
CA GLY A 48 3.83 -9.54 -11.21
C GLY A 48 4.87 -10.52 -11.76
N SER A 49 4.62 -11.09 -12.94
CA SER A 49 5.59 -11.98 -13.59
C SER A 49 6.89 -11.26 -13.96
N GLY A 50 6.79 -10.00 -14.39
CA GLY A 50 7.93 -9.17 -14.78
C GLY A 50 8.90 -8.83 -13.65
N ILE A 51 8.43 -8.87 -12.39
CA ILE A 51 9.30 -8.60 -11.23
C ILE A 51 9.92 -9.87 -10.61
N GLY A 52 9.72 -11.05 -11.20
CA GLY A 52 10.31 -12.30 -10.72
C GLY A 52 9.39 -13.20 -9.92
N LYS A 53 8.09 -12.92 -9.93
CA LYS A 53 7.06 -13.68 -9.18
C LYS A 53 7.37 -13.71 -7.67
N GLU A 54 6.75 -14.63 -6.93
CA GLU A 54 6.94 -14.78 -5.47
C GLU A 54 8.37 -15.20 -5.10
N ASN A 55 9.01 -16.00 -5.91
CA ASN A 55 10.40 -16.42 -5.67
C ASN A 55 11.35 -15.23 -5.68
N GLY A 56 11.22 -14.34 -6.66
CA GLY A 56 12.05 -13.14 -6.73
C GLY A 56 11.86 -12.20 -5.54
N LEU A 57 10.63 -12.06 -5.03
CA LEU A 57 10.37 -11.28 -3.82
C LEU A 57 11.00 -11.96 -2.58
N SER A 58 10.93 -13.29 -2.49
CA SER A 58 11.50 -14.04 -1.38
C SER A 58 13.04 -13.98 -1.35
N GLU A 59 13.67 -14.02 -2.51
CA GLU A 59 15.12 -13.84 -2.64
C GLU A 59 15.54 -12.43 -2.23
N LEU A 60 14.84 -11.41 -2.72
CA LEU A 60 15.07 -10.02 -2.36
C LEU A 60 14.94 -9.81 -0.84
N LYS A 61 13.83 -10.29 -0.25
CA LYS A 61 13.60 -10.25 1.18
C LYS A 61 14.77 -10.87 1.96
N LYS A 62 15.15 -12.11 1.63
CA LYS A 62 16.26 -12.82 2.30
C LYS A 62 17.59 -12.07 2.21
N SER A 63 17.84 -11.40 1.10
CA SER A 63 19.07 -10.62 0.94
C SER A 63 19.04 -9.35 1.79
N VAL A 64 17.94 -8.59 1.75
CA VAL A 64 17.82 -7.34 2.51
C VAL A 64 17.82 -7.61 4.01
N GLU A 65 17.10 -8.63 4.46
CA GLU A 65 16.97 -8.98 5.90
C GLU A 65 18.22 -9.62 6.52
N LYS A 66 19.33 -9.72 5.79
CA LYS A 66 20.62 -10.09 6.41
C LYS A 66 21.11 -9.04 7.41
N ASP A 67 20.85 -7.79 7.15
CA ASP A 67 21.32 -6.65 7.93
C ASP A 67 20.37 -5.45 7.90
N GLY A 68 19.15 -5.62 7.39
CA GLY A 68 18.17 -4.56 7.23
C GLY A 68 16.72 -5.06 7.34
N ARG A 69 15.77 -4.30 6.80
CA ARG A 69 14.35 -4.66 6.82
C ARG A 69 13.74 -4.54 5.44
N PHE A 70 12.89 -5.50 5.09
CA PHE A 70 12.15 -5.51 3.83
C PHE A 70 10.67 -5.33 4.07
N TYR A 71 10.05 -4.36 3.39
CA TYR A 71 8.62 -4.11 3.45
C TYR A 71 7.97 -4.21 2.07
N LEU A 72 6.91 -4.99 1.98
CA LEU A 72 6.08 -5.10 0.79
C LEU A 72 5.03 -3.99 0.82
N ALA A 73 5.21 -2.96 -0.01
CA ALA A 73 4.37 -1.78 0.01
C ALA A 73 3.17 -1.91 -0.91
N THR A 74 1.99 -1.62 -0.38
CA THR A 74 0.72 -1.69 -1.11
C THR A 74 -0.14 -0.48 -0.82
N GLU A 75 -0.64 0.17 -1.88
CA GLU A 75 -1.67 1.19 -1.75
C GLU A 75 -2.99 0.53 -1.33
N VAL A 76 -3.55 0.97 -0.22
CA VAL A 76 -4.78 0.39 0.31
C VAL A 76 -5.95 1.39 0.37
N VAL A 77 -5.65 2.68 0.28
CA VAL A 77 -6.62 3.77 0.49
C VAL A 77 -7.13 4.35 -0.80
N THR A 78 -6.24 4.50 -1.79
CA THR A 78 -6.55 5.17 -3.05
C THR A 78 -6.55 4.21 -4.22
N ALA A 79 -7.40 4.47 -5.20
CA ALA A 79 -7.49 3.67 -6.41
C ALA A 79 -8.03 4.47 -7.57
N ASN A 80 -7.75 4.05 -8.79
CA ASN A 80 -8.36 4.58 -10.00
C ASN A 80 -9.47 3.66 -10.55
N ASP A 81 -10.12 4.09 -11.62
CA ASP A 81 -11.21 3.38 -12.29
C ASP A 81 -10.82 2.04 -12.94
N LYS A 82 -9.52 1.80 -13.12
CA LYS A 82 -8.99 0.52 -13.65
C LYS A 82 -8.71 -0.50 -12.54
N GLN A 83 -8.71 -0.05 -11.31
CA GLN A 83 -8.37 -0.85 -10.14
C GLN A 83 -9.58 -1.27 -9.32
N ILE A 84 -10.64 -0.46 -9.34
CA ILE A 84 -11.87 -0.68 -8.57
C ILE A 84 -13.12 -0.29 -9.39
N ASN A 85 -14.27 -0.83 -9.01
CA ASN A 85 -15.54 -0.35 -9.50
C ASN A 85 -15.95 0.92 -8.71
N LEU A 86 -15.80 2.10 -9.34
CA LEU A 86 -16.06 3.39 -8.68
C LEU A 86 -17.46 3.49 -8.07
N ARG A 87 -18.48 2.95 -8.72
CA ARG A 87 -19.87 3.02 -8.24
C ARG A 87 -20.08 2.29 -6.91
N SER A 88 -19.43 1.16 -6.72
CA SER A 88 -19.63 0.30 -5.55
C SER A 88 -18.52 0.44 -4.50
N GLU A 89 -17.32 0.89 -4.88
CA GLU A 89 -16.13 0.80 -4.06
C GLU A 89 -15.46 2.13 -3.75
N ALA A 90 -15.79 3.20 -4.48
CA ALA A 90 -15.28 4.53 -4.17
C ALA A 90 -16.17 5.25 -3.14
N VAL A 91 -15.53 6.09 -2.33
CA VAL A 91 -16.17 6.92 -1.31
C VAL A 91 -17.08 7.97 -1.94
N THR A 92 -18.24 8.16 -1.36
CA THR A 92 -19.14 9.27 -1.67
C THR A 92 -18.86 10.43 -0.72
N ALA A 93 -18.57 11.60 -1.28
CA ALA A 93 -18.41 12.85 -0.52
C ALA A 93 -19.77 13.38 -0.02
N ILE A 94 -19.75 14.34 0.89
CA ILE A 94 -20.96 14.98 1.42
C ILE A 94 -21.81 15.64 0.33
N THR A 95 -21.20 16.00 -0.78
CA THR A 95 -21.87 16.55 -1.98
C THR A 95 -22.58 15.51 -2.85
N SER A 96 -22.63 14.25 -2.40
CA SER A 96 -23.14 13.09 -3.15
C SER A 96 -22.34 12.74 -4.43
N LYS A 97 -21.17 13.35 -4.63
CA LYS A 97 -20.23 13.03 -5.69
C LYS A 97 -19.15 12.08 -5.18
N LEU A 98 -18.43 11.42 -6.08
CA LEU A 98 -17.26 10.63 -5.69
C LEU A 98 -16.16 11.53 -5.11
N ALA A 99 -15.48 11.04 -4.08
CA ALA A 99 -14.36 11.77 -3.46
C ALA A 99 -13.08 11.52 -4.26
N VAL A 100 -12.63 12.57 -4.97
CA VAL A 100 -11.44 12.58 -5.82
C VAL A 100 -10.28 13.21 -5.06
N ILE A 101 -9.08 12.65 -5.20
CA ILE A 101 -7.86 13.16 -4.55
C ILE A 101 -7.07 14.07 -5.50
N ASN A 102 -6.91 13.65 -6.74
CA ASN A 102 -6.20 14.39 -7.78
C ASN A 102 -7.12 14.57 -8.99
N ALA A 103 -7.60 15.76 -9.15
CA ALA A 103 -8.34 16.20 -10.32
C ALA A 103 -7.43 16.99 -11.29
N GLN A 104 -6.14 16.69 -11.35
CA GLN A 104 -5.27 17.36 -12.33
C GLN A 104 -5.47 16.75 -13.70
N ASP A 105 -6.07 17.55 -14.54
CA ASP A 105 -6.71 17.24 -15.81
C ASP A 105 -5.82 16.73 -16.95
N ASN A 106 -4.55 16.45 -16.79
CA ASN A 106 -3.71 16.04 -17.94
C ASN A 106 -2.54 15.11 -17.62
N ASP A 107 -2.50 14.46 -16.47
CA ASP A 107 -1.43 13.52 -16.22
C ASP A 107 -1.81 12.12 -16.71
N VAL A 108 -1.39 11.80 -17.92
CA VAL A 108 -1.58 10.47 -18.55
C VAL A 108 -0.91 9.37 -17.72
N MET A 109 0.07 9.73 -16.90
CA MET A 109 0.85 8.80 -16.09
C MET A 109 0.15 8.45 -14.76
N PHE A 110 -0.61 9.40 -14.21
CA PHE A 110 -1.35 9.22 -12.97
C PHE A 110 -2.83 9.52 -13.18
N PRO A 111 -3.65 8.51 -13.50
CA PRO A 111 -5.07 8.68 -13.69
C PRO A 111 -5.72 9.24 -12.42
N GLU A 112 -6.87 9.87 -12.59
CA GLU A 112 -7.68 10.37 -11.48
C GLU A 112 -7.84 9.29 -10.41
N THR A 113 -7.58 9.65 -9.16
CA THR A 113 -7.60 8.74 -8.02
C THR A 113 -8.71 9.08 -7.05
N TYR A 114 -9.33 8.05 -6.52
CA TYR A 114 -10.47 8.10 -5.62
C TYR A 114 -10.14 7.44 -4.30
N PHE A 115 -10.78 7.85 -3.22
CA PHE A 115 -10.73 7.13 -1.96
C PHE A 115 -11.55 5.84 -2.06
N ALA A 116 -10.99 4.72 -1.63
CA ALA A 116 -11.72 3.48 -1.47
C ALA A 116 -12.60 3.52 -0.22
N LYS A 117 -13.77 2.88 -0.26
CA LYS A 117 -14.66 2.79 0.91
C LYS A 117 -13.95 2.16 2.12
N PRO A 118 -14.24 2.61 3.35
CA PRO A 118 -13.61 2.10 4.57
C PRO A 118 -13.60 0.58 4.69
N ASN A 119 -14.72 -0.09 4.39
CA ASN A 119 -14.79 -1.56 4.42
C ASN A 119 -13.83 -2.24 3.43
N LYS A 120 -13.61 -1.63 2.26
CA LYS A 120 -12.68 -2.13 1.26
C LYS A 120 -11.22 -1.97 1.70
N VAL A 121 -10.89 -0.85 2.35
CA VAL A 121 -9.57 -0.63 2.95
C VAL A 121 -9.29 -1.70 4.00
N ILE A 122 -10.23 -1.92 4.92
CA ILE A 122 -10.10 -2.92 5.99
C ILE A 122 -9.94 -4.34 5.42
N ASP A 123 -10.75 -4.70 4.42
CA ASP A 123 -10.64 -6.00 3.74
C ASP A 123 -9.28 -6.20 3.08
N ARG A 124 -8.75 -5.18 2.40
CA ARG A 124 -7.42 -5.24 1.79
C ARG A 124 -6.31 -5.47 2.79
N ILE A 125 -6.27 -4.70 3.87
CA ILE A 125 -5.28 -4.87 4.94
C ILE A 125 -5.34 -6.31 5.46
N THR A 126 -6.56 -6.81 5.73
CA THR A 126 -6.77 -8.16 6.25
C THR A 126 -6.32 -9.24 5.27
N ARG A 127 -6.62 -9.10 3.99
CA ARG A 127 -6.21 -10.07 2.96
C ARG A 127 -4.70 -10.04 2.71
N LEU A 128 -4.10 -8.85 2.65
CA LEU A 128 -2.65 -8.69 2.51
C LEU A 128 -1.90 -9.34 3.65
N SER A 129 -2.30 -9.09 4.90
CA SER A 129 -1.65 -9.66 6.07
C SER A 129 -1.75 -11.18 6.16
N LYS A 130 -2.83 -11.77 5.64
CA LYS A 130 -2.99 -13.23 5.56
C LYS A 130 -2.22 -13.85 4.40
N ARG A 131 -2.21 -13.17 3.23
CA ARG A 131 -1.58 -13.72 2.01
C ARG A 131 -0.06 -13.65 2.05
N PHE A 132 0.46 -12.60 2.68
CA PHE A 132 1.90 -12.34 2.80
C PHE A 132 2.34 -12.36 4.27
N ASP A 133 1.94 -13.40 5.00
CA ASP A 133 2.20 -13.57 6.43
C ASP A 133 3.69 -13.63 6.80
N SER A 134 4.53 -13.99 5.87
CA SER A 134 6.00 -14.02 6.01
C SER A 134 6.71 -12.72 5.62
N PHE A 135 6.00 -11.67 5.19
CA PHE A 135 6.56 -10.39 4.78
C PHE A 135 6.14 -9.29 5.74
N ASN A 136 7.05 -8.37 6.05
CA ASN A 136 6.63 -7.10 6.64
C ASN A 136 5.88 -6.27 5.59
N LEU A 137 4.91 -5.49 6.03
CA LEU A 137 3.99 -4.79 5.15
C LEU A 137 4.12 -3.28 5.31
N SER A 138 3.95 -2.57 4.21
CA SER A 138 3.77 -1.12 4.23
C SER A 138 2.44 -0.75 3.59
N PHE A 139 1.57 -0.10 4.36
CA PHE A 139 0.26 0.34 3.89
C PHE A 139 0.33 1.78 3.43
N VAL A 140 0.57 1.94 2.12
CA VAL A 140 0.66 3.26 1.49
C VAL A 140 -0.68 3.99 1.58
N GLY A 141 -0.64 5.28 1.83
CA GLY A 141 -1.81 6.14 1.98
C GLY A 141 -2.54 6.02 3.33
N LEU A 142 -2.48 4.87 3.99
CA LEU A 142 -3.21 4.64 5.24
C LEU A 142 -2.76 5.58 6.37
N GLY A 143 -1.47 5.90 6.42
CA GLY A 143 -0.91 6.85 7.37
C GLY A 143 -1.41 8.27 7.16
N ALA A 144 -1.55 8.69 5.92
CA ALA A 144 -1.84 10.08 5.55
C ALA A 144 -3.33 10.42 5.56
N TYR A 145 -4.20 9.48 5.19
CA TYR A 145 -5.60 9.78 4.91
C TYR A 145 -6.57 9.20 5.94
N LEU A 146 -7.42 10.06 6.46
CA LEU A 146 -8.53 9.69 7.32
C LEU A 146 -9.79 10.48 6.93
N TYR A 147 -10.81 9.79 6.44
CA TYR A 147 -11.98 10.39 5.80
C TYR A 147 -13.29 9.74 6.27
N SER A 148 -14.41 10.36 5.89
CA SER A 148 -15.76 9.81 6.02
C SER A 148 -16.28 9.34 4.67
N ASP A 149 -17.13 8.33 4.67
CA ASP A 149 -17.92 7.91 3.52
C ASP A 149 -19.39 8.29 3.76
N TYR A 150 -19.97 9.08 2.86
CA TYR A 150 -21.36 9.53 2.92
C TYR A 150 -22.27 8.73 1.99
N THR A 151 -21.90 7.50 1.66
CA THR A 151 -22.77 6.62 0.90
C THR A 151 -24.12 6.48 1.60
N ARG A 152 -25.23 6.73 0.87
CA ARG A 152 -26.59 6.61 1.40
C ARG A 152 -26.80 5.24 2.00
N ASP A 153 -27.43 5.20 3.18
CA ASP A 153 -27.76 4.00 3.95
C ASP A 153 -26.55 3.15 4.40
N ALA A 154 -25.32 3.58 4.10
CA ALA A 154 -24.09 2.87 4.45
C ALA A 154 -22.95 3.82 4.87
N SER A 155 -23.30 4.97 5.44
CA SER A 155 -22.31 5.98 5.82
C SER A 155 -21.36 5.52 6.91
N VAL A 156 -20.10 5.92 6.80
CA VAL A 156 -19.05 5.64 7.78
C VAL A 156 -18.37 6.95 8.16
N SER A 157 -18.50 7.35 9.42
CA SER A 157 -17.81 8.54 9.91
C SER A 157 -16.31 8.32 10.00
N ARG A 158 -15.54 9.41 9.89
CA ARG A 158 -14.09 9.40 10.08
C ARG A 158 -13.65 8.74 11.40
N LEU A 159 -14.38 8.98 12.49
CA LEU A 159 -14.08 8.38 13.78
C LEU A 159 -14.33 6.85 13.77
N LYS A 160 -15.39 6.38 13.13
CA LYS A 160 -15.66 4.96 12.97
C LYS A 160 -14.58 4.29 12.12
N PHE A 161 -14.19 4.94 11.01
CA PHE A 161 -13.12 4.45 10.15
C PHE A 161 -11.79 4.39 10.91
N LYS A 162 -11.42 5.44 11.66
CA LYS A 162 -10.23 5.43 12.54
C LYS A 162 -10.20 4.20 13.44
N LYS A 163 -11.28 3.94 14.18
CA LYS A 163 -11.37 2.78 15.08
C LYS A 163 -11.24 1.44 14.35
N GLN A 164 -11.80 1.34 13.14
CA GLN A 164 -11.66 0.14 12.31
C GLN A 164 -10.21 -0.07 11.85
N VAL A 165 -9.53 1.00 11.42
CA VAL A 165 -8.12 0.96 11.01
C VAL A 165 -7.25 0.52 12.20
N GLU A 166 -7.38 1.18 13.37
CA GLU A 166 -6.62 0.83 14.58
C GLU A 166 -6.79 -0.65 14.95
N LYS A 167 -8.04 -1.12 15.00
CA LYS A 167 -8.35 -2.54 15.28
C LYS A 167 -7.73 -3.49 14.25
N THR A 168 -7.75 -3.12 12.98
CA THR A 168 -7.25 -4.00 11.91
C THR A 168 -5.74 -4.03 11.90
N VAL A 169 -5.10 -2.87 12.03
CA VAL A 169 -3.63 -2.78 12.05
C VAL A 169 -3.05 -3.45 13.29
N SER A 170 -3.68 -3.29 14.46
CA SER A 170 -3.24 -3.99 15.69
C SER A 170 -3.32 -5.52 15.62
N ALA A 171 -4.10 -6.06 14.69
CA ALA A 171 -4.21 -7.50 14.45
C ALA A 171 -3.20 -8.03 13.42
N VAL A 172 -2.45 -7.16 12.75
CA VAL A 172 -1.35 -7.55 11.85
C VAL A 172 -0.19 -8.06 12.69
N LYS A 173 0.30 -9.24 12.37
CA LYS A 173 1.37 -9.91 13.13
C LYS A 173 2.77 -9.59 12.62
N GLN A 174 2.85 -9.17 11.35
CA GLN A 174 4.09 -8.80 10.69
C GLN A 174 4.51 -7.40 11.12
N GLY A 175 5.77 -7.07 10.89
CA GLY A 175 6.24 -5.68 10.99
C GLY A 175 5.47 -4.77 10.04
N VAL A 176 5.12 -3.57 10.49
CA VAL A 176 4.34 -2.60 9.71
C VAL A 176 5.11 -1.29 9.58
N ALA A 177 5.18 -0.77 8.35
CA ALA A 177 5.75 0.54 8.06
C ALA A 177 4.70 1.47 7.42
N PHE A 178 4.79 2.76 7.72
CA PHE A 178 3.90 3.78 7.17
C PHE A 178 4.69 4.97 6.61
N GLY A 179 4.19 5.51 5.49
CA GLY A 179 4.59 6.82 5.00
C GLY A 179 3.61 7.91 5.46
N ASN A 180 4.10 9.14 5.69
CA ASN A 180 3.30 10.31 6.07
C ASN A 180 2.29 10.04 7.20
N ILE A 181 2.74 9.43 8.26
CA ILE A 181 1.89 8.82 9.29
C ILE A 181 1.24 9.83 10.24
N ASN A 182 -0.07 9.72 10.42
CA ASN A 182 -0.82 10.41 11.47
C ASN A 182 -0.55 9.79 12.86
N SER A 183 -0.55 10.61 13.89
CA SER A 183 -0.17 10.24 15.25
C SER A 183 -0.93 9.05 15.84
N TYR A 184 -2.20 8.85 15.46
CA TYR A 184 -3.00 7.73 15.98
C TYR A 184 -2.49 6.34 15.55
N LEU A 185 -1.65 6.27 14.53
CA LEU A 185 -1.03 5.02 14.05
C LEU A 185 0.39 4.79 14.58
N TRP A 186 1.02 5.77 15.22
CA TRP A 186 2.41 5.68 15.66
C TRP A 186 2.70 4.43 16.50
N GLN A 187 1.80 4.09 17.40
CA GLN A 187 1.96 2.93 18.28
C GLN A 187 1.96 1.57 17.56
N TYR A 188 1.57 1.53 16.29
CA TYR A 188 1.49 0.30 15.48
C TYR A 188 2.59 0.20 14.44
N ALA A 189 3.46 1.18 14.34
CA ALA A 189 4.50 1.24 13.32
C ALA A 189 5.85 0.77 13.86
N ASP A 190 6.52 -0.10 13.13
CA ASP A 190 7.91 -0.47 13.37
C ASP A 190 8.86 0.50 12.69
N GLU A 191 8.44 1.10 11.58
CA GLU A 191 9.20 2.10 10.84
C GLU A 191 8.31 3.18 10.22
N TYR A 192 8.90 4.36 10.06
CA TYR A 192 8.32 5.51 9.38
C TYR A 192 9.20 5.93 8.21
N PHE A 193 8.57 6.32 7.11
CA PHE A 193 9.26 6.89 5.95
C PHE A 193 8.45 8.07 5.38
N ASP A 194 9.09 8.88 4.52
CA ASP A 194 8.48 10.09 3.96
C ASP A 194 7.90 11.02 5.04
N ILE A 195 8.63 11.20 6.14
CA ILE A 195 8.27 12.19 7.16
C ILE A 195 8.72 13.56 6.65
N PRO A 196 7.79 14.55 6.57
CA PRO A 196 8.13 15.91 6.09
C PRO A 196 9.04 16.66 7.05
#